data_b144452e3c18f9d149b3bbc877fdc503
#
_entry.id   b144452e3c18f9d149b3bbc877fdc503
#
_cell.length_a   1.000
_cell.length_b   1.000
_cell.length_c   1.000
_cell.angle_alpha   90.00
_cell.angle_beta   90.00
_cell.angle_gamma   90.00
#
_symmetry.space_group_name_H-M   'P 1'
#
loop_
_entity.id
_entity.type
_entity.pdbx_description
1 polymer ?
#
loop_
_entity_poly.entity_id
_entity_poly.type
_entity_poly.pdbx_seq_one_letter_code
_entity_poly.pdbx_strand_id
1 'polypeptide(L)'
;MRAVATAARVSGATNTSLLPSGIATAKPTAARRVGAFSRARPGRRPRGVESRVRAMSAKETFVTTTAPETLRKLQNGSDVRGVALEGVEGEPVTLNEEAAFLIAEAFAEWLARKMGVETKDVVVAVGRDPRLSGPALANASFAGFANAGCARVVDLGLATTPACFVSTVTASTDYDAAVMLTASHLPFNRNGAKFFTKDGGLDKTDIAAVCAAAAEKCAAAPGGHAIPSLGEDGATAVDIVEHAPFLPTYAEQLRALIAEGVGTGARPLRGFKIAVDAGNGSGGFFATDVLEPLGADVSGSQFLDPDGTFPNHSPNPEDPEAMASAARATSASGADLGVVFDTDVDRSAVIDASGVAFNRNRLIALLAAIVLAEHPGSTVVTDSVTSDGLAAFIEARGGKHLRYMRGYKNVIDKGRALDAAGEPCHLMIETSGHGAMKENYNLDDGAYLAVKIIIEAVRRKNAGGKGVGDLLSDLREPLEEAEARLKIQSEDFKTTGARLVRALEEEVLKGDAGAFSNASPVAVNHEGYRVRVDEGGGKFGWFLLRQSLHDPVCVLNFESEKRGGVKVMAREFTKWFDALAFEDVDVSAVRAVAK
;
A
#
# COMPACT_ATOMS: atom_id res chain seq x y z
N MET A 1 18.92 -59.75 -9.98
CA MET A 1 18.78 -60.55 -8.75
C MET A 1 17.86 -59.76 -7.84
N ARG A 2 16.60 -60.05 -7.84
CA ARG A 2 15.77 -60.80 -6.88
C ARG A 2 16.09 -60.38 -5.45
N ALA A 3 15.20 -59.65 -4.84
CA ALA A 3 14.04 -59.99 -3.98
C ALA A 3 14.45 -59.75 -2.51
N VAL A 4 13.67 -59.36 -1.52
CA VAL A 4 12.31 -59.77 -1.13
C VAL A 4 11.74 -58.72 -0.14
N ALA A 5 10.45 -58.52 -0.22
CA ALA A 5 9.61 -57.78 0.73
C ALA A 5 9.39 -58.58 2.02
N THR A 6 9.14 -57.92 3.14
CA THR A 6 8.37 -58.53 4.23
C THR A 6 7.48 -57.48 4.89
N ALA A 7 6.19 -57.68 4.77
CA ALA A 7 5.12 -57.00 5.51
C ALA A 7 4.89 -57.72 6.83
N ALA A 8 4.62 -56.94 7.89
CA ALA A 8 4.02 -57.48 9.11
C ALA A 8 2.81 -56.62 9.49
N ARG A 9 1.62 -57.19 9.37
CA ARG A 9 0.37 -56.78 10.02
C ARG A 9 0.33 -57.32 11.45
N VAL A 10 -0.12 -56.50 12.40
CA VAL A 10 -0.83 -57.02 13.60
C VAL A 10 -1.96 -56.01 13.94
N SER A 11 -3.17 -56.53 13.79
CA SER A 11 -4.46 -56.33 14.46
C SER A 11 -4.43 -55.71 15.87
N GLY A 12 -5.19 -54.66 16.24
CA GLY A 12 -6.64 -54.77 16.51
C GLY A 12 -6.93 -55.05 17.99
N ALA A 13 -7.43 -54.06 18.73
CA ALA A 13 -8.30 -54.30 19.88
C ALA A 13 -9.08 -53.02 20.23
N THR A 14 -10.37 -53.09 20.08
CA THR A 14 -11.44 -52.24 20.62
C THR A 14 -11.49 -52.35 22.14
N ASN A 15 -11.72 -51.22 22.84
CA ASN A 15 -12.44 -51.27 24.10
C ASN A 15 -13.25 -50.01 24.32
N THR A 16 -14.54 -50.25 24.50
CA THR A 16 -15.65 -49.38 24.85
C THR A 16 -15.76 -49.17 26.34
N SER A 17 -16.49 -48.06 26.70
CA SER A 17 -17.19 -47.77 27.97
C SER A 17 -16.35 -47.09 29.06
N LEU A 18 -16.79 -46.06 29.74
CA LEU A 18 -18.08 -45.74 30.43
C LEU A 18 -18.09 -44.24 30.83
N LEU A 19 -19.21 -43.61 30.61
CA LEU A 19 -19.61 -42.38 31.29
C LEU A 19 -20.07 -42.68 32.72
N PRO A 20 -20.07 -41.70 33.65
CA PRO A 20 -21.19 -41.55 34.55
C PRO A 20 -21.86 -40.18 34.46
N SER A 21 -23.17 -40.30 34.40
CA SER A 21 -24.22 -39.28 34.55
C SER A 21 -24.30 -38.73 35.98
N GLY A 22 -24.68 -37.44 36.09
CA GLY A 22 -25.07 -36.86 37.36
C GLY A 22 -25.57 -35.41 37.23
N ILE A 23 -26.74 -35.25 36.84
CA ILE A 23 -27.92 -34.40 37.05
C ILE A 23 -27.79 -33.46 38.26
N ALA A 24 -28.05 -32.14 38.03
CA ALA A 24 -28.87 -31.33 38.92
C ALA A 24 -29.54 -30.17 38.13
N THR A 25 -30.83 -30.28 38.02
CA THR A 25 -31.76 -29.30 37.46
C THR A 25 -32.06 -28.19 38.46
N ALA A 26 -31.98 -26.93 38.03
CA ALA A 26 -32.65 -25.82 38.70
C ALA A 26 -33.63 -25.16 37.69
N LYS A 27 -34.88 -25.07 38.07
CA LYS A 27 -35.98 -24.46 37.31
C LYS A 27 -35.98 -22.95 37.43
N PRO A 28 -36.49 -22.23 36.41
CA PRO A 28 -36.49 -20.76 36.33
C PRO A 28 -37.76 -20.17 36.99
N THR A 29 -37.60 -19.00 37.61
CA THR A 29 -38.69 -18.17 38.11
C THR A 29 -39.14 -17.15 37.07
N ALA A 30 -40.43 -17.18 36.91
CA ALA A 30 -41.45 -16.26 36.38
C ALA A 30 -41.07 -15.05 35.50
N ALA A 31 -41.54 -15.11 34.28
CA ALA A 31 -41.70 -14.04 33.33
C ALA A 31 -42.74 -13.01 33.73
N ARG A 32 -42.42 -11.74 33.55
CA ARG A 32 -43.38 -10.63 33.53
C ARG A 32 -43.81 -10.37 32.08
N ARG A 33 -45.09 -10.58 31.80
CA ARG A 33 -45.77 -10.26 30.53
C ARG A 33 -45.75 -8.74 30.30
N VAL A 34 -45.33 -8.30 29.13
CA VAL A 34 -45.73 -7.02 28.54
C VAL A 34 -46.23 -7.27 27.12
N GLY A 35 -47.31 -6.65 26.82
CA GLY A 35 -48.33 -6.71 25.83
C GLY A 35 -47.98 -7.02 24.37
N ALA A 36 -48.90 -7.72 23.77
CA ALA A 36 -49.05 -7.98 22.36
C ALA A 36 -49.20 -6.67 21.56
N PHE A 37 -48.39 -6.45 20.54
CA PHE A 37 -48.68 -5.53 19.46
C PHE A 37 -49.08 -6.29 18.20
N SER A 38 -50.25 -5.91 17.73
CA SER A 38 -51.06 -6.34 16.62
C SER A 38 -50.29 -6.38 15.28
N ARG A 39 -50.44 -7.48 14.53
CA ARG A 39 -50.14 -7.57 13.11
C ARG A 39 -50.96 -6.57 12.31
N ALA A 40 -50.33 -5.60 11.68
CA ALA A 40 -50.93 -4.79 10.63
C ALA A 40 -50.61 -5.39 9.26
N ARG A 41 -51.61 -5.42 8.39
CA ARG A 41 -51.64 -5.96 7.02
C ARG A 41 -50.82 -5.09 6.06
N PRO A 42 -50.26 -5.65 4.96
CA PRO A 42 -49.55 -4.87 3.93
C PRO A 42 -50.59 -4.08 3.09
N GLY A 43 -50.41 -2.78 3.06
CA GLY A 43 -51.22 -1.87 2.30
C GLY A 43 -50.41 -0.80 1.59
N ARG A 44 -50.45 -0.86 0.24
CA ARG A 44 -50.25 0.20 -0.74
C ARG A 44 -48.81 0.73 -0.89
N ARG A 45 -48.22 0.40 -2.05
CA ARG A 45 -47.11 1.14 -2.67
C ARG A 45 -47.44 2.62 -2.78
N PRO A 46 -46.57 3.55 -2.39
CA PRO A 46 -46.63 4.93 -2.81
C PRO A 46 -46.09 5.05 -4.25
N ARG A 47 -46.82 5.78 -5.04
CA ARG A 47 -46.48 6.23 -6.39
C ARG A 47 -45.35 7.26 -6.32
N GLY A 48 -44.42 7.21 -7.30
CA GLY A 48 -43.68 8.37 -7.81
C GLY A 48 -42.75 9.01 -6.78
N VAL A 49 -41.46 8.59 -6.76
CA VAL A 49 -40.40 9.43 -6.25
C VAL A 49 -40.00 10.38 -7.38
N GLU A 50 -40.77 11.48 -7.51
CA GLU A 50 -40.24 12.71 -8.11
C GLU A 50 -39.10 13.19 -7.19
N SER A 51 -37.98 13.46 -7.78
CA SER A 51 -36.80 14.05 -7.17
C SER A 51 -37.19 15.30 -6.35
N ARG A 52 -37.41 15.14 -5.07
CA ARG A 52 -37.45 16.25 -4.12
C ARG A 52 -36.05 16.54 -3.66
N VAL A 53 -35.30 17.26 -4.46
CA VAL A 53 -34.26 18.14 -3.92
C VAL A 53 -34.99 19.14 -3.03
N ARG A 54 -35.05 18.87 -1.75
CA ARG A 54 -35.59 19.79 -0.75
C ARG A 54 -34.59 20.95 -0.71
N ALA A 55 -35.05 22.17 -1.03
CA ALA A 55 -34.29 23.38 -0.89
C ALA A 55 -33.77 23.49 0.56
N MET A 56 -32.51 23.19 0.77
CA MET A 56 -31.81 23.42 2.03
C MET A 56 -31.22 24.82 2.00
N SER A 57 -31.50 25.63 3.03
CA SER A 57 -30.83 26.92 3.27
C SER A 57 -29.47 26.69 3.94
N ALA A 58 -28.60 25.94 3.30
CA ALA A 58 -27.16 25.96 3.56
C ALA A 58 -26.55 26.96 2.57
N LYS A 59 -25.57 27.74 2.98
CA LYS A 59 -24.84 28.62 2.09
C LYS A 59 -24.23 27.76 0.99
N GLU A 60 -24.79 27.83 -0.22
CA GLU A 60 -24.21 27.20 -1.40
C GLU A 60 -22.90 27.92 -1.69
N THR A 61 -21.78 27.20 -1.65
CA THR A 61 -20.51 27.74 -2.07
C THR A 61 -20.35 27.39 -3.56
N PHE A 62 -20.36 28.42 -4.42
CA PHE A 62 -19.97 28.22 -5.82
C PHE A 62 -18.45 28.05 -5.84
N VAL A 63 -18.01 26.86 -6.25
CA VAL A 63 -16.59 26.55 -6.38
C VAL A 63 -16.09 27.07 -7.71
N THR A 64 -14.84 27.53 -7.73
CA THR A 64 -14.14 27.96 -8.95
C THR A 64 -14.17 26.83 -9.97
N THR A 65 -14.64 27.11 -11.18
CA THR A 65 -14.75 26.08 -12.23
C THR A 65 -13.39 25.45 -12.53
N THR A 66 -13.30 24.14 -12.34
CA THR A 66 -12.13 23.34 -12.73
C THR A 66 -12.09 23.21 -14.25
N ALA A 67 -10.91 23.34 -14.87
CA ALA A 67 -10.80 23.12 -16.31
C ALA A 67 -10.86 21.61 -16.64
N PRO A 68 -11.56 21.19 -17.72
CA PRO A 68 -11.62 19.77 -18.12
C PRO A 68 -10.26 19.13 -18.31
N GLU A 69 -9.29 19.88 -18.82
CA GLU A 69 -7.91 19.39 -19.01
C GLU A 69 -7.19 19.13 -17.68
N THR A 70 -7.49 19.91 -16.63
CA THR A 70 -6.97 19.66 -15.27
C THR A 70 -7.44 18.30 -14.76
N LEU A 71 -8.73 17.95 -14.92
CA LEU A 71 -9.28 16.67 -14.49
C LEU A 71 -8.57 15.48 -15.16
N ARG A 72 -8.25 15.58 -16.46
CA ARG A 72 -7.50 14.53 -17.17
C ARG A 72 -6.08 14.37 -16.61
N LYS A 73 -5.45 15.47 -16.19
CA LYS A 73 -4.08 15.48 -15.63
C LYS A 73 -4.01 15.02 -14.18
N LEU A 74 -5.14 14.89 -13.48
CA LEU A 74 -5.17 14.34 -12.11
C LEU A 74 -4.87 12.84 -12.07
N GLN A 75 -4.97 12.12 -13.21
CA GLN A 75 -4.55 10.72 -13.25
C GLN A 75 -3.06 10.59 -12.93
N ASN A 76 -2.76 9.77 -11.94
CA ASN A 76 -1.40 9.40 -11.53
C ASN A 76 -1.32 7.88 -11.37
N GLY A 77 -0.96 7.18 -12.45
CA GLY A 77 -0.99 5.71 -12.47
C GLY A 77 -2.40 5.16 -12.25
N SER A 78 -2.55 4.38 -11.20
CA SER A 78 -3.81 3.77 -10.75
C SER A 78 -4.59 4.63 -9.74
N ASP A 79 -4.12 5.86 -9.47
CA ASP A 79 -4.70 6.79 -8.50
C ASP A 79 -5.07 8.12 -9.16
N VAL A 80 -5.82 8.92 -8.42
CA VAL A 80 -5.96 10.37 -8.66
C VAL A 80 -5.05 11.12 -7.69
N ARG A 81 -4.28 12.11 -8.17
CA ARG A 81 -3.39 12.93 -7.34
C ARG A 81 -3.41 14.38 -7.82
N GLY A 82 -3.36 15.32 -6.87
CA GLY A 82 -3.29 16.74 -7.20
C GLY A 82 -2.83 17.62 -6.03
N VAL A 83 -2.62 18.91 -6.32
CA VAL A 83 -2.45 19.94 -5.30
C VAL A 83 -3.83 20.28 -4.76
N ALA A 84 -4.06 20.11 -3.47
CA ALA A 84 -5.36 20.30 -2.84
C ALA A 84 -5.43 21.52 -1.88
N LEU A 85 -4.26 22.07 -1.52
CA LEU A 85 -4.16 23.28 -0.70
C LEU A 85 -3.16 24.25 -1.31
N GLU A 86 -3.45 25.53 -1.16
CA GLU A 86 -2.50 26.61 -1.44
C GLU A 86 -1.36 26.64 -0.41
N GLY A 87 -0.29 27.37 -0.70
CA GLY A 87 0.80 27.63 0.25
C GLY A 87 2.18 27.20 -0.23
N VAL A 88 2.29 26.57 -1.41
CA VAL A 88 3.56 26.27 -2.06
C VAL A 88 3.67 27.09 -3.35
N GLU A 89 4.71 27.91 -3.47
CA GLU A 89 4.94 28.76 -4.63
C GLU A 89 5.11 27.93 -5.91
N GLY A 90 4.40 28.29 -6.97
CA GLY A 90 4.42 27.57 -8.25
C GLY A 90 3.55 26.32 -8.31
N GLU A 91 2.84 25.97 -7.23
CA GLU A 91 1.93 24.82 -7.18
C GLU A 91 0.47 25.26 -7.01
N PRO A 92 -0.24 25.62 -8.09
CA PRO A 92 -1.65 25.99 -8.02
C PRO A 92 -2.52 24.79 -7.63
N VAL A 93 -3.64 25.03 -6.96
CA VAL A 93 -4.62 23.98 -6.62
C VAL A 93 -5.19 23.38 -7.91
N THR A 94 -5.15 22.07 -8.00
CA THR A 94 -5.64 21.27 -9.15
C THR A 94 -6.70 20.25 -8.73
N LEU A 95 -6.71 19.84 -7.47
CA LEU A 95 -7.69 18.93 -6.86
C LEU A 95 -8.49 19.71 -5.81
N ASN A 96 -9.49 20.45 -6.27
CA ASN A 96 -10.44 21.18 -5.44
C ASN A 96 -11.72 20.35 -5.22
N GLU A 97 -12.70 20.94 -4.53
CA GLU A 97 -13.98 20.30 -4.21
C GLU A 97 -14.77 19.94 -5.49
N GLU A 98 -14.76 20.79 -6.52
CA GLU A 98 -15.45 20.49 -7.79
C GLU A 98 -14.81 19.31 -8.51
N ALA A 99 -13.48 19.21 -8.51
CA ALA A 99 -12.79 18.05 -9.06
C ALA A 99 -13.15 16.77 -8.31
N ALA A 100 -13.19 16.80 -6.98
CA ALA A 100 -13.59 15.65 -6.16
C ALA A 100 -15.04 15.24 -6.40
N PHE A 101 -15.96 16.20 -6.51
CA PHE A 101 -17.37 15.98 -6.86
C PHE A 101 -17.50 15.26 -8.20
N LEU A 102 -16.89 15.80 -9.26
CA LEU A 102 -16.98 15.26 -10.62
C LEU A 102 -16.36 13.88 -10.77
N ILE A 103 -15.23 13.65 -10.08
CA ILE A 103 -14.56 12.35 -10.07
C ILE A 103 -15.42 11.31 -9.34
N ALA A 104 -16.04 11.67 -8.20
CA ALA A 104 -16.92 10.79 -7.46
C ALA A 104 -18.16 10.41 -8.28
N GLU A 105 -18.80 11.38 -8.92
CA GLU A 105 -19.94 11.15 -9.83
C GLU A 105 -19.56 10.22 -10.99
N ALA A 106 -18.43 10.50 -11.67
CA ALA A 106 -17.93 9.70 -12.76
C ALA A 106 -17.57 8.27 -12.32
N PHE A 107 -16.99 8.12 -11.12
CA PHE A 107 -16.66 6.81 -10.56
C PHE A 107 -17.92 5.99 -10.24
N ALA A 108 -18.97 6.60 -9.66
CA ALA A 108 -20.24 5.90 -9.41
C ALA A 108 -20.85 5.33 -10.69
N GLU A 109 -20.88 6.13 -11.76
CA GLU A 109 -21.39 5.70 -13.06
C GLU A 109 -20.51 4.62 -13.70
N TRP A 110 -19.19 4.74 -13.56
CA TRP A 110 -18.24 3.72 -14.02
C TRP A 110 -18.48 2.40 -13.28
N LEU A 111 -18.63 2.47 -11.95
CA LEU A 111 -18.87 1.31 -11.09
C LEU A 111 -20.19 0.61 -11.44
N ALA A 112 -21.26 1.38 -11.56
CA ALA A 112 -22.58 0.85 -11.93
C ALA A 112 -22.54 0.12 -13.28
N ARG A 113 -21.87 0.70 -14.30
CA ARG A 113 -21.67 0.05 -15.60
C ARG A 113 -20.85 -1.24 -15.47
N LYS A 114 -19.77 -1.23 -14.67
CA LYS A 114 -18.93 -2.41 -14.45
C LYS A 114 -19.68 -3.55 -13.76
N MET A 115 -20.56 -3.21 -12.82
CA MET A 115 -21.40 -4.18 -12.10
C MET A 115 -22.65 -4.61 -12.90
N GLY A 116 -23.03 -3.86 -13.95
CA GLY A 116 -24.26 -4.11 -14.71
C GLY A 116 -25.53 -3.75 -13.94
N VAL A 117 -25.49 -2.75 -13.07
CA VAL A 117 -26.58 -2.24 -12.24
C VAL A 117 -26.85 -0.76 -12.50
N GLU A 118 -27.90 -0.19 -11.93
CA GLU A 118 -28.13 1.25 -11.92
C GLU A 118 -27.38 1.91 -10.73
N THR A 119 -27.03 3.19 -10.85
CA THR A 119 -26.32 3.91 -9.77
C THR A 119 -27.12 3.93 -8.45
N LYS A 120 -28.44 3.91 -8.52
CA LYS A 120 -29.32 3.82 -7.35
C LYS A 120 -29.18 2.52 -6.53
N ASP A 121 -28.50 1.51 -7.08
CA ASP A 121 -28.27 0.23 -6.40
C ASP A 121 -26.82 0.15 -5.85
N VAL A 122 -26.00 1.20 -6.05
CA VAL A 122 -24.59 1.24 -5.66
C VAL A 122 -24.42 1.83 -4.26
N VAL A 123 -23.57 1.18 -3.45
CA VAL A 123 -23.14 1.63 -2.12
C VAL A 123 -21.63 1.88 -2.13
N VAL A 124 -21.22 3.11 -1.82
CA VAL A 124 -19.78 3.49 -1.81
C VAL A 124 -19.37 3.94 -0.41
N ALA A 125 -18.27 3.38 0.09
CA ALA A 125 -17.61 3.86 1.30
C ALA A 125 -16.49 4.86 0.96
N VAL A 126 -16.29 5.87 1.82
CA VAL A 126 -15.23 6.88 1.66
C VAL A 126 -14.49 7.05 2.97
N GLY A 127 -13.19 6.78 2.97
CA GLY A 127 -12.29 7.07 4.08
C GLY A 127 -11.29 8.15 3.72
N ARG A 128 -10.63 8.72 4.72
CA ARG A 128 -9.59 9.73 4.52
C ARG A 128 -8.45 9.59 5.52
N ASP A 129 -7.25 9.99 5.11
CA ASP A 129 -6.12 10.23 5.98
C ASP A 129 -6.25 11.61 6.71
N PRO A 130 -5.33 11.99 7.62
CA PRO A 130 -5.49 13.21 8.40
C PRO A 130 -5.24 14.52 7.64
N ARG A 131 -4.99 14.50 6.32
CA ARG A 131 -4.71 15.71 5.53
C ARG A 131 -5.79 16.76 5.68
N LEU A 132 -5.36 18.03 5.81
CA LEU A 132 -6.26 19.17 6.08
C LEU A 132 -7.33 19.35 5.02
N SER A 133 -7.06 19.04 3.76
CA SER A 133 -8.05 19.07 2.66
C SER A 133 -9.03 17.90 2.67
N GLY A 134 -8.76 16.84 3.46
CA GLY A 134 -9.55 15.61 3.49
C GLY A 134 -11.04 15.81 3.73
N PRO A 135 -11.47 16.54 4.78
CA PRO A 135 -12.89 16.76 5.07
C PRO A 135 -13.66 17.47 3.95
N ALA A 136 -13.09 18.50 3.32
CA ALA A 136 -13.72 19.23 2.22
C ALA A 136 -13.87 18.36 0.97
N LEU A 137 -12.81 17.62 0.61
CA LEU A 137 -12.84 16.70 -0.54
C LEU A 137 -13.78 15.52 -0.30
N ALA A 138 -13.88 14.99 0.93
CA ALA A 138 -14.85 13.95 1.27
C ALA A 138 -16.29 14.44 1.10
N ASN A 139 -16.60 15.60 1.64
CA ASN A 139 -17.94 16.21 1.51
C ASN A 139 -18.32 16.44 0.04
N ALA A 140 -17.39 16.92 -0.78
CA ALA A 140 -17.60 17.08 -2.21
C ALA A 140 -17.81 15.73 -2.92
N SER A 141 -17.04 14.71 -2.54
CA SER A 141 -17.22 13.35 -3.07
C SER A 141 -18.59 12.78 -2.68
N PHE A 142 -19.05 12.98 -1.45
CA PHE A 142 -20.39 12.58 -1.02
C PHE A 142 -21.49 13.23 -1.88
N ALA A 143 -21.36 14.53 -2.14
CA ALA A 143 -22.28 15.24 -3.01
C ALA A 143 -22.24 14.71 -4.45
N GLY A 144 -21.07 14.35 -4.97
CA GLY A 144 -20.90 13.75 -6.29
C GLY A 144 -21.59 12.37 -6.39
N PHE A 145 -21.45 11.51 -5.38
CA PHE A 145 -22.16 10.23 -5.28
C PHE A 145 -23.66 10.42 -5.18
N ALA A 146 -24.11 11.39 -4.39
CA ALA A 146 -25.54 11.72 -4.28
C ALA A 146 -26.09 12.22 -5.63
N ASN A 147 -25.34 13.04 -6.36
CA ASN A 147 -25.73 13.55 -7.67
C ASN A 147 -25.81 12.43 -8.73
N ALA A 148 -24.93 11.44 -8.66
CA ALA A 148 -25.00 10.22 -9.46
C ALA A 148 -26.23 9.34 -9.12
N GLY A 149 -26.88 9.60 -7.99
CA GLY A 149 -28.04 8.84 -7.50
C GLY A 149 -27.69 7.54 -6.80
N CYS A 150 -26.52 7.44 -6.16
CA CYS A 150 -26.16 6.28 -5.36
C CYS A 150 -27.18 5.97 -4.26
N ALA A 151 -27.35 4.69 -3.94
CA ALA A 151 -28.27 4.23 -2.90
C ALA A 151 -27.90 4.76 -1.52
N ARG A 152 -26.61 4.74 -1.22
CA ARG A 152 -26.04 5.13 0.07
C ARG A 152 -24.56 5.45 -0.10
N VAL A 153 -24.09 6.41 0.69
CA VAL A 153 -22.68 6.71 0.86
C VAL A 153 -22.31 6.49 2.32
N VAL A 154 -21.19 5.83 2.59
CA VAL A 154 -20.74 5.54 3.94
C VAL A 154 -19.47 6.34 4.23
N ASP A 155 -19.53 7.29 5.18
CA ASP A 155 -18.34 7.99 5.68
C ASP A 155 -17.62 7.11 6.71
N LEU A 156 -16.47 6.59 6.33
CA LEU A 156 -15.59 5.81 7.22
C LEU A 156 -14.78 6.69 8.18
N GLY A 157 -14.81 8.00 7.99
CA GLY A 157 -14.04 8.96 8.79
C GLY A 157 -12.54 8.86 8.54
N LEU A 158 -11.74 8.99 9.61
CA LEU A 158 -10.31 8.69 9.57
C LEU A 158 -10.14 7.19 9.29
N ALA A 159 -9.37 6.88 8.26
CA ALA A 159 -9.17 5.52 7.80
C ALA A 159 -7.73 5.30 7.34
N THR A 160 -7.43 4.06 6.97
CA THR A 160 -6.21 3.67 6.27
C THR A 160 -6.57 3.11 4.90
N THR A 161 -5.62 3.14 3.97
CA THR A 161 -5.81 2.53 2.64
C THR A 161 -6.23 1.05 2.74
N PRO A 162 -5.55 0.20 3.55
CA PRO A 162 -6.00 -1.18 3.73
C PRO A 162 -7.38 -1.30 4.39
N ALA A 163 -7.72 -0.48 5.38
CA ALA A 163 -9.05 -0.52 6.00
C ALA A 163 -10.16 -0.20 4.99
N CYS A 164 -9.95 0.78 4.11
CA CYS A 164 -10.91 1.09 3.04
C CYS A 164 -11.14 -0.11 2.11
N PHE A 165 -10.08 -0.77 1.64
CA PHE A 165 -10.27 -1.97 0.82
C PHE A 165 -10.94 -3.10 1.60
N VAL A 166 -10.43 -3.43 2.80
CA VAL A 166 -10.97 -4.53 3.62
C VAL A 166 -12.45 -4.33 3.92
N SER A 167 -12.92 -3.07 4.01
CA SER A 167 -14.35 -2.79 4.18
C SER A 167 -15.22 -3.31 3.03
N THR A 168 -14.68 -3.46 1.81
CA THR A 168 -15.43 -3.98 0.65
C THR A 168 -15.55 -5.51 0.64
N VAL A 169 -14.66 -6.22 1.34
CA VAL A 169 -14.61 -7.69 1.38
C VAL A 169 -15.03 -8.28 2.74
N THR A 170 -15.26 -7.44 3.74
CA THR A 170 -15.70 -7.88 5.06
C THR A 170 -17.18 -8.30 5.00
N ALA A 171 -17.49 -9.49 5.53
CA ALA A 171 -18.83 -10.07 5.42
C ALA A 171 -19.95 -9.27 6.13
N SER A 172 -19.59 -8.41 7.10
CA SER A 172 -20.55 -7.57 7.82
C SER A 172 -20.88 -6.26 7.12
N THR A 173 -20.21 -5.95 6.01
CA THR A 173 -20.44 -4.76 5.18
C THR A 173 -21.05 -5.16 3.83
N ASP A 174 -21.81 -4.25 3.24
CA ASP A 174 -22.44 -4.43 1.93
C ASP A 174 -21.94 -3.40 0.90
N TYR A 175 -20.70 -2.90 1.10
CA TYR A 175 -20.12 -1.88 0.24
C TYR A 175 -19.66 -2.48 -1.09
N ASP A 176 -20.06 -1.88 -2.20
CA ASP A 176 -19.66 -2.31 -3.55
C ASP A 176 -18.27 -1.81 -3.92
N ALA A 177 -17.91 -0.66 -3.36
CA ALA A 177 -16.61 -0.04 -3.55
C ALA A 177 -16.22 0.81 -2.34
N ALA A 178 -14.93 1.14 -2.26
CA ALA A 178 -14.41 2.12 -1.32
C ALA A 178 -13.46 3.11 -2.00
N VAL A 179 -13.44 4.33 -1.50
CA VAL A 179 -12.51 5.39 -1.91
C VAL A 179 -11.71 5.82 -0.70
N MET A 180 -10.39 5.83 -0.82
CA MET A 180 -9.48 6.38 0.17
C MET A 180 -8.93 7.72 -0.30
N LEU A 181 -9.27 8.79 0.40
CA LEU A 181 -8.72 10.13 0.15
C LEU A 181 -7.37 10.24 0.85
N THR A 182 -6.32 10.24 0.06
CA THR A 182 -4.93 10.27 0.52
C THR A 182 -3.98 10.70 -0.59
N ALA A 183 -2.84 11.23 -0.21
CA ALA A 183 -1.69 11.38 -1.10
C ALA A 183 -0.47 10.59 -0.60
N SER A 184 -0.69 9.55 0.24
CA SER A 184 0.37 8.76 0.85
C SER A 184 1.44 9.68 1.49
N HIS A 185 2.71 9.52 1.21
CA HIS A 185 3.84 10.28 1.77
C HIS A 185 4.09 11.67 1.15
N LEU A 186 3.25 12.11 0.20
CA LEU A 186 3.43 13.41 -0.45
C LEU A 186 3.20 14.57 0.54
N PRO A 187 3.74 15.77 0.28
CA PRO A 187 3.64 16.93 1.17
C PRO A 187 2.20 17.29 1.57
N PHE A 188 2.06 18.09 2.61
CA PHE A 188 0.79 18.47 3.24
C PHE A 188 -0.24 19.08 2.28
N ASN A 189 0.23 19.79 1.23
CA ASN A 189 -0.62 20.47 0.25
C ASN A 189 -1.16 19.54 -0.85
N ARG A 190 -0.74 18.28 -0.88
CA ARG A 190 -1.20 17.26 -1.83
C ARG A 190 -2.35 16.46 -1.24
N ASN A 191 -3.23 15.98 -2.11
CA ASN A 191 -4.22 14.95 -1.81
C ASN A 191 -4.50 14.13 -3.07
N GLY A 192 -5.38 13.15 -2.94
CA GLY A 192 -5.74 12.26 -4.03
C GLY A 192 -6.85 11.31 -3.65
N ALA A 193 -7.10 10.35 -4.51
CA ALA A 193 -8.05 9.27 -4.26
C ALA A 193 -7.53 7.94 -4.81
N LYS A 194 -7.57 6.91 -3.99
CA LYS A 194 -7.41 5.51 -4.37
C LYS A 194 -8.79 4.85 -4.38
N PHE A 195 -9.06 4.05 -5.39
CA PHE A 195 -10.37 3.45 -5.60
C PHE A 195 -10.27 1.94 -5.53
N PHE A 196 -11.19 1.33 -4.80
CA PHE A 196 -11.23 -0.12 -4.58
C PHE A 196 -12.60 -0.69 -4.90
N THR A 197 -12.60 -1.84 -5.53
CA THR A 197 -13.74 -2.75 -5.61
C THR A 197 -13.41 -4.03 -4.85
N LYS A 198 -14.35 -4.97 -4.77
CA LYS A 198 -14.10 -6.30 -4.17
C LYS A 198 -12.96 -7.07 -4.86
N ASP A 199 -12.62 -6.70 -6.10
CA ASP A 199 -11.54 -7.32 -6.88
C ASP A 199 -10.16 -6.71 -6.61
N GLY A 200 -10.09 -5.62 -5.84
CA GLY A 200 -8.86 -4.87 -5.55
C GLY A 200 -8.91 -3.43 -6.05
N GLY A 201 -7.75 -2.77 -6.07
CA GLY A 201 -7.60 -1.42 -6.59
C GLY A 201 -7.83 -1.32 -8.10
N LEU A 202 -8.35 -0.19 -8.56
CA LEU A 202 -8.53 0.10 -9.99
C LEU A 202 -7.17 0.14 -10.71
N ASP A 203 -7.20 -0.15 -12.01
CA ASP A 203 -6.02 0.00 -12.84
C ASP A 203 -5.92 1.41 -13.49
N LYS A 204 -4.80 1.67 -14.16
CA LYS A 204 -4.56 2.95 -14.82
C LYS A 204 -5.57 3.28 -15.93
N THR A 205 -6.15 2.27 -16.60
CA THR A 205 -7.13 2.47 -17.69
C THR A 205 -8.50 2.79 -17.11
N ASP A 206 -8.84 2.19 -15.97
CA ASP A 206 -10.06 2.52 -15.23
C ASP A 206 -10.01 3.98 -14.72
N ILE A 207 -8.88 4.38 -14.11
CA ILE A 207 -8.72 5.77 -13.62
C ILE A 207 -8.72 6.77 -14.79
N ALA A 208 -8.08 6.43 -15.92
CA ALA A 208 -8.15 7.28 -17.12
C ALA A 208 -9.59 7.48 -17.60
N ALA A 209 -10.40 6.41 -17.59
CA ALA A 209 -11.81 6.48 -17.97
C ALA A 209 -12.63 7.35 -17.01
N VAL A 210 -12.41 7.20 -15.69
CA VAL A 210 -13.06 8.05 -14.66
C VAL A 210 -12.69 9.52 -14.82
N CYS A 211 -11.39 9.84 -14.97
CA CYS A 211 -10.93 11.21 -15.17
C CYS A 211 -11.45 11.83 -16.49
N ALA A 212 -11.53 11.04 -17.57
CA ALA A 212 -12.08 11.49 -18.84
C ALA A 212 -13.58 11.80 -18.71
N ALA A 213 -14.37 10.92 -18.08
CA ALA A 213 -15.79 11.15 -17.84
C ALA A 213 -16.03 12.37 -16.94
N ALA A 214 -15.22 12.57 -15.89
CA ALA A 214 -15.27 13.77 -15.05
C ALA A 214 -14.99 15.04 -15.88
N ALA A 215 -14.02 15.00 -16.80
CA ALA A 215 -13.72 16.12 -17.70
C ALA A 215 -14.88 16.45 -18.67
N GLU A 216 -15.59 15.43 -19.17
CA GLU A 216 -16.77 15.62 -20.03
C GLU A 216 -17.92 16.27 -19.24
N LYS A 217 -18.16 15.82 -17.99
CA LYS A 217 -19.16 16.44 -17.11
C LYS A 217 -18.83 17.90 -16.79
N CYS A 218 -17.56 18.18 -16.51
CA CYS A 218 -17.08 19.56 -16.30
C CYS A 218 -17.37 20.45 -17.53
N ALA A 219 -17.06 19.96 -18.74
CA ALA A 219 -17.33 20.69 -19.97
C ALA A 219 -18.83 20.93 -20.23
N ALA A 220 -19.69 20.02 -19.78
CA ALA A 220 -21.14 20.11 -19.93
C ALA A 220 -21.78 21.12 -18.94
N ALA A 221 -21.09 21.47 -17.85
CA ALA A 221 -21.59 22.38 -16.82
C ALA A 221 -20.64 23.59 -16.58
N PRO A 222 -20.50 24.50 -17.56
CA PRO A 222 -19.53 25.60 -17.48
C PRO A 222 -19.79 26.62 -16.34
N GLY A 223 -20.95 26.54 -15.68
CA GLY A 223 -21.30 27.34 -14.49
C GLY A 223 -20.84 26.74 -13.16
N GLY A 224 -20.15 25.59 -13.18
CA GLY A 224 -19.75 24.86 -11.98
C GLY A 224 -20.91 24.12 -11.29
N HIS A 225 -20.64 23.54 -10.14
CA HIS A 225 -21.56 22.73 -9.37
C HIS A 225 -21.77 23.32 -7.97
N ALA A 226 -23.01 23.25 -7.47
CA ALA A 226 -23.32 23.61 -6.10
C ALA A 226 -22.96 22.44 -5.18
N ILE A 227 -21.97 22.64 -4.31
CA ILE A 227 -21.54 21.66 -3.32
C ILE A 227 -21.97 22.16 -1.95
N PRO A 228 -22.74 21.38 -1.15
CA PRO A 228 -23.11 21.75 0.19
C PRO A 228 -21.88 22.03 1.05
N SER A 229 -21.89 23.11 1.83
CA SER A 229 -20.81 23.37 2.81
C SER A 229 -20.90 22.39 3.97
N LEU A 230 -19.76 22.08 4.59
CA LEU A 230 -19.73 21.39 5.88
C LEU A 230 -20.39 22.27 6.96
N GLY A 231 -21.08 21.65 7.91
CA GLY A 231 -21.57 22.31 9.10
C GLY A 231 -20.44 22.84 9.99
N GLU A 232 -20.77 23.68 10.98
CA GLU A 232 -19.79 24.21 11.94
C GLU A 232 -19.10 23.09 12.77
N ASP A 233 -19.77 21.96 12.92
CA ASP A 233 -19.27 20.72 13.57
C ASP A 233 -18.50 19.81 12.61
N GLY A 234 -18.32 20.22 11.35
CA GLY A 234 -17.69 19.42 10.30
C GLY A 234 -18.59 18.32 9.70
N ALA A 235 -19.87 18.26 10.07
CA ALA A 235 -20.81 17.31 9.50
C ALA A 235 -21.21 17.69 8.07
N THR A 236 -21.48 16.67 7.24
CA THR A 236 -22.01 16.85 5.89
C THR A 236 -23.51 17.09 5.92
N ALA A 237 -24.00 17.92 4.99
CA ALA A 237 -25.42 18.13 4.75
C ALA A 237 -26.01 17.19 3.67
N VAL A 238 -25.25 16.22 3.18
CA VAL A 238 -25.69 15.26 2.14
C VAL A 238 -26.51 14.13 2.78
N ASP A 239 -27.82 14.09 2.50
CA ASP A 239 -28.80 13.24 3.19
C ASP A 239 -28.56 11.73 3.11
N ILE A 240 -27.84 11.24 2.07
CA ILE A 240 -27.59 9.81 1.85
C ILE A 240 -26.34 9.29 2.57
N VAL A 241 -25.64 10.14 3.33
CA VAL A 241 -24.41 9.79 4.02
C VAL A 241 -24.70 9.19 5.39
N GLU A 242 -24.16 7.99 5.61
CA GLU A 242 -24.12 7.31 6.89
C GLU A 242 -22.72 7.35 7.46
N HIS A 243 -22.54 7.81 8.68
CA HIS A 243 -21.24 7.77 9.35
C HIS A 243 -21.06 6.42 10.03
N ALA A 244 -20.13 5.61 9.52
CA ALA A 244 -19.84 4.26 10.02
C ALA A 244 -18.32 3.99 10.00
N PRO A 245 -17.55 4.44 11.00
CA PRO A 245 -16.12 4.22 11.07
C PRO A 245 -15.75 2.73 11.02
N PHE A 246 -14.88 2.34 10.09
CA PHE A 246 -14.48 0.94 9.92
C PHE A 246 -13.16 0.59 10.61
N LEU A 247 -12.35 1.58 10.97
CA LEU A 247 -11.05 1.37 11.58
C LEU A 247 -11.07 0.48 12.85
N PRO A 248 -12.09 0.57 13.74
CA PRO A 248 -12.22 -0.34 14.89
C PRO A 248 -12.40 -1.81 14.48
N THR A 249 -13.18 -2.08 13.42
CA THR A 249 -13.39 -3.43 12.87
C THR A 249 -12.09 -3.98 12.26
N TYR A 250 -11.37 -3.16 11.52
CA TYR A 250 -10.06 -3.52 10.97
C TYR A 250 -9.04 -3.83 12.09
N ALA A 251 -9.00 -3.00 13.14
CA ALA A 251 -8.15 -3.24 14.31
C ALA A 251 -8.51 -4.57 15.00
N GLU A 252 -9.80 -4.92 15.10
CA GLU A 252 -10.24 -6.21 15.64
C GLU A 252 -9.73 -7.39 14.81
N GLN A 253 -9.79 -7.29 13.48
CA GLN A 253 -9.28 -8.32 12.56
C GLN A 253 -7.75 -8.50 12.74
N LEU A 254 -6.98 -7.41 12.83
CA LEU A 254 -5.53 -7.47 13.10
C LEU A 254 -5.23 -8.09 14.46
N ARG A 255 -6.01 -7.77 15.52
CA ARG A 255 -5.88 -8.42 16.83
C ARG A 255 -6.13 -9.91 16.77
N ALA A 256 -7.16 -10.33 16.03
CA ALA A 256 -7.48 -11.75 15.87
C ALA A 256 -6.32 -12.51 15.19
N LEU A 257 -5.73 -11.94 14.15
CA LEU A 257 -4.56 -12.51 13.45
C LEU A 257 -3.36 -12.65 14.38
N ILE A 258 -3.05 -11.64 15.20
CA ILE A 258 -1.95 -11.74 16.17
C ILE A 258 -2.25 -12.82 17.21
N ALA A 259 -3.46 -12.85 17.75
CA ALA A 259 -3.84 -13.83 18.78
C ALA A 259 -3.77 -15.27 18.24
N GLU A 260 -4.26 -15.51 17.02
CA GLU A 260 -4.15 -16.80 16.34
C GLU A 260 -2.70 -17.17 16.06
N GLY A 261 -1.93 -16.22 15.50
CA GLY A 261 -0.55 -16.44 15.09
C GLY A 261 0.39 -16.73 16.26
N VAL A 262 0.21 -16.07 17.40
CA VAL A 262 1.02 -16.29 18.61
C VAL A 262 0.53 -17.47 19.44
N GLY A 263 -0.78 -17.73 19.48
CA GLY A 263 -1.36 -18.93 20.11
C GLY A 263 -1.32 -18.94 21.65
N THR A 264 -1.20 -17.79 22.33
CA THR A 264 -1.05 -17.71 23.79
C THR A 264 -2.07 -16.79 24.46
N GLY A 265 -3.21 -17.33 24.87
CA GLY A 265 -4.16 -16.67 25.79
C GLY A 265 -4.73 -15.33 25.32
N ALA A 266 -5.43 -14.62 26.23
CA ALA A 266 -6.13 -13.37 25.91
C ALA A 266 -5.20 -12.14 25.71
N ARG A 267 -3.95 -12.20 26.17
CA ARG A 267 -2.95 -11.11 26.06
C ARG A 267 -1.62 -11.66 25.54
N PRO A 268 -1.59 -12.06 24.25
CA PRO A 268 -0.46 -12.78 23.64
C PRO A 268 0.84 -11.95 23.59
N LEU A 269 0.73 -10.61 23.64
CA LEU A 269 1.87 -9.68 23.59
C LEU A 269 2.37 -9.24 24.97
N ARG A 270 1.85 -9.84 26.07
CA ARG A 270 2.28 -9.46 27.42
C ARG A 270 3.79 -9.70 27.61
N GLY A 271 4.48 -8.66 28.06
CA GLY A 271 5.95 -8.68 28.25
C GLY A 271 6.74 -8.45 26.96
N PHE A 272 6.06 -8.03 25.90
CA PHE A 272 6.67 -7.55 24.67
C PHE A 272 6.47 -6.03 24.57
N LYS A 273 7.53 -5.29 24.26
CA LYS A 273 7.48 -3.84 24.10
C LYS A 273 7.65 -3.48 22.64
N ILE A 274 6.68 -2.74 22.07
CA ILE A 274 6.68 -2.33 20.68
C ILE A 274 6.50 -0.82 20.60
N ALA A 275 7.43 -0.13 19.96
CA ALA A 275 7.33 1.29 19.66
C ALA A 275 6.72 1.48 18.27
N VAL A 276 5.67 2.27 18.15
CA VAL A 276 5.06 2.64 16.87
C VAL A 276 5.37 4.09 16.55
N ASP A 277 5.87 4.34 15.36
CA ASP A 277 5.99 5.68 14.77
C ASP A 277 4.93 5.81 13.68
N ALA A 278 3.89 6.59 13.94
CA ALA A 278 2.81 6.83 12.98
C ALA A 278 3.03 8.09 12.13
N GLY A 279 4.11 8.86 12.36
CA GLY A 279 4.43 10.07 11.61
C GLY A 279 3.30 11.10 11.54
N ASN A 280 2.39 11.11 12.53
CA ASN A 280 1.14 11.89 12.54
C ASN A 280 0.16 11.50 11.40
N GLY A 281 0.34 10.34 10.79
CA GLY A 281 -0.60 9.75 9.82
C GLY A 281 -1.78 9.03 10.49
N SER A 282 -2.40 8.11 9.76
CA SER A 282 -3.51 7.28 10.27
C SER A 282 -3.06 6.09 11.13
N GLY A 283 -1.75 5.84 11.27
CA GLY A 283 -1.19 4.62 11.88
C GLY A 283 -1.27 4.53 13.40
N GLY A 284 -1.69 5.60 14.11
CA GLY A 284 -1.73 5.64 15.58
C GLY A 284 -2.60 4.55 16.21
N PHE A 285 -3.71 4.18 15.57
CA PHE A 285 -4.62 3.11 16.00
C PHE A 285 -3.90 1.77 16.22
N PHE A 286 -2.81 1.52 15.49
CA PHE A 286 -2.08 0.27 15.61
C PHE A 286 -1.46 0.10 17.00
N ALA A 287 -0.97 1.18 17.59
CA ALA A 287 -0.49 1.15 18.99
C ALA A 287 -1.66 0.97 19.96
N THR A 288 -2.69 1.82 19.88
CA THR A 288 -3.75 1.94 20.90
C THR A 288 -4.83 0.89 20.77
N ASP A 289 -5.23 0.54 19.53
CA ASP A 289 -6.38 -0.32 19.28
C ASP A 289 -5.99 -1.74 18.88
N VAL A 290 -4.71 -1.96 18.44
CA VAL A 290 -4.24 -3.30 18.10
C VAL A 290 -3.31 -3.87 19.16
N LEU A 291 -2.20 -3.19 19.48
CA LEU A 291 -1.14 -3.74 20.31
C LEU A 291 -1.45 -3.70 21.80
N GLU A 292 -1.88 -2.56 22.33
CA GLU A 292 -2.16 -2.37 23.76
C GLU A 292 -3.24 -3.33 24.30
N PRO A 293 -4.39 -3.55 23.61
CA PRO A 293 -5.39 -4.53 24.05
C PRO A 293 -4.85 -5.96 24.13
N LEU A 294 -3.88 -6.31 23.28
CA LEU A 294 -3.20 -7.61 23.30
C LEU A 294 -2.09 -7.72 24.37
N GLY A 295 -1.84 -6.64 25.09
CA GLY A 295 -0.94 -6.62 26.25
C GLY A 295 0.49 -6.17 25.97
N ALA A 296 0.78 -5.63 24.79
CA ALA A 296 2.06 -5.00 24.52
C ALA A 296 2.26 -3.74 25.37
N ASP A 297 3.51 -3.44 25.74
CA ASP A 297 3.90 -2.12 26.23
C ASP A 297 4.21 -1.24 25.01
N VAL A 298 3.39 -0.23 24.79
CA VAL A 298 3.52 0.72 23.66
C VAL A 298 4.12 2.07 24.09
N SER A 299 4.64 2.20 25.31
CA SER A 299 5.09 3.47 25.88
C SER A 299 6.30 4.10 25.16
N GLY A 300 6.91 3.40 24.22
CA GLY A 300 7.97 3.93 23.35
C GLY A 300 7.45 4.55 22.05
N SER A 301 6.15 4.51 21.80
CA SER A 301 5.54 5.02 20.57
C SER A 301 5.56 6.54 20.49
N GLN A 302 5.57 7.07 19.25
CA GLN A 302 5.64 8.51 19.00
C GLN A 302 4.77 8.91 17.82
N PHE A 303 4.38 10.20 17.79
CA PHE A 303 3.62 10.84 16.71
C PHE A 303 2.33 10.10 16.33
N LEU A 304 1.64 9.57 17.36
CA LEU A 304 0.43 8.76 17.19
C LEU A 304 -0.81 9.58 16.83
N ASP A 305 -0.87 10.84 17.28
CA ASP A 305 -2.01 11.71 17.02
C ASP A 305 -2.02 12.17 15.57
N PRO A 306 -3.12 11.98 14.83
CA PRO A 306 -3.23 12.39 13.44
C PRO A 306 -3.12 13.91 13.26
N ASP A 307 -2.19 14.37 12.41
CA ASP A 307 -2.00 15.79 12.08
C ASP A 307 -1.58 15.93 10.60
N GLY A 308 -2.49 16.48 9.78
CA GLY A 308 -2.28 16.64 8.34
C GLY A 308 -1.22 17.66 7.95
N THR A 309 -0.57 18.33 8.91
CA THR A 309 0.60 19.19 8.67
C THR A 309 1.93 18.42 8.75
N PHE A 310 1.91 17.20 9.30
CA PHE A 310 3.09 16.33 9.49
C PHE A 310 4.28 17.05 10.15
N PRO A 311 4.11 17.58 11.38
CA PRO A 311 5.04 18.55 11.95
C PRO A 311 6.37 17.97 12.39
N ASN A 312 6.49 16.63 12.53
CA ASN A 312 7.65 15.99 13.11
C ASN A 312 8.64 15.45 12.09
N HIS A 313 8.16 14.72 11.10
CA HIS A 313 8.92 14.26 9.94
C HIS A 313 7.96 13.84 8.82
N SER A 314 8.48 13.65 7.62
CA SER A 314 7.70 13.05 6.53
C SER A 314 7.28 11.63 6.92
N PRO A 315 5.97 11.30 6.91
CA PRO A 315 5.50 9.94 7.21
C PRO A 315 5.80 8.97 6.06
N ASN A 316 7.06 8.55 5.97
CA ASN A 316 7.57 7.72 4.88
C ASN A 316 8.65 6.75 5.39
N PRO A 317 8.42 5.43 5.35
CA PRO A 317 9.43 4.42 5.74
C PRO A 317 10.71 4.38 4.87
N GLU A 318 10.74 5.09 3.74
CA GLU A 318 11.95 5.30 2.94
C GLU A 318 12.74 6.55 3.37
N ASP A 319 12.13 7.45 4.15
CA ASP A 319 12.77 8.69 4.58
C ASP A 319 13.83 8.41 5.67
N PRO A 320 15.10 8.83 5.47
CA PRO A 320 16.16 8.57 6.44
C PRO A 320 15.92 9.24 7.81
N GLU A 321 15.24 10.40 7.86
CA GLU A 321 14.95 11.11 9.10
C GLU A 321 13.86 10.40 9.89
N ALA A 322 12.79 9.96 9.22
CA ALA A 322 11.73 9.15 9.81
C ALA A 322 12.31 7.85 10.41
N MET A 323 13.11 7.12 9.64
CA MET A 323 13.75 5.88 10.10
C MET A 323 14.72 6.12 11.25
N ALA A 324 15.53 7.18 11.21
CA ALA A 324 16.43 7.53 12.30
C ALA A 324 15.68 7.96 13.56
N SER A 325 14.56 8.67 13.44
CA SER A 325 13.67 9.05 14.54
C SER A 325 13.11 7.80 15.25
N ALA A 326 12.53 6.89 14.46
CA ALA A 326 11.97 5.64 14.97
C ALA A 326 13.04 4.74 15.62
N ALA A 327 14.24 4.66 15.04
CA ALA A 327 15.36 3.90 15.60
C ALA A 327 15.79 4.45 16.97
N ARG A 328 15.84 5.78 17.12
CA ARG A 328 16.12 6.43 18.41
C ARG A 328 15.04 6.12 19.44
N ALA A 329 13.75 6.23 19.06
CA ALA A 329 12.63 5.94 19.96
C ALA A 329 12.62 4.47 20.42
N THR A 330 12.84 3.53 19.48
CA THR A 330 12.93 2.09 19.75
C THR A 330 14.06 1.79 20.75
N SER A 331 15.27 2.29 20.49
CA SER A 331 16.44 2.06 21.35
C SER A 331 16.30 2.74 22.71
N ALA A 332 15.86 4.01 22.76
CA ALA A 332 15.73 4.77 23.99
C ALA A 332 14.65 4.20 24.93
N SER A 333 13.58 3.64 24.37
CA SER A 333 12.52 3.00 25.15
C SER A 333 12.85 1.57 25.57
N GLY A 334 13.90 0.97 25.02
CA GLY A 334 14.21 -0.45 25.20
C GLY A 334 13.14 -1.36 24.59
N ALA A 335 12.55 -0.96 23.47
CA ALA A 335 11.55 -1.76 22.78
C ALA A 335 12.16 -3.01 22.13
N ASP A 336 11.42 -4.10 22.11
CA ASP A 336 11.78 -5.33 21.41
C ASP A 336 11.70 -5.16 19.88
N LEU A 337 10.81 -4.27 19.43
CA LEU A 337 10.57 -3.96 18.02
C LEU A 337 10.04 -2.54 17.89
N GLY A 338 10.47 -1.82 16.85
CA GLY A 338 9.84 -0.61 16.34
C GLY A 338 9.07 -0.89 15.07
N VAL A 339 7.96 -0.19 14.85
CA VAL A 339 7.14 -0.23 13.62
C VAL A 339 6.97 1.19 13.13
N VAL A 340 7.22 1.42 11.85
CA VAL A 340 7.08 2.71 11.18
C VAL A 340 6.04 2.58 10.08
N PHE A 341 5.09 3.50 10.02
CA PHE A 341 4.07 3.57 8.97
C PHE A 341 4.21 4.82 8.11
N ASP A 342 3.70 4.75 6.88
CA ASP A 342 3.40 5.95 6.13
C ASP A 342 2.02 6.52 6.50
N THR A 343 1.63 7.61 5.83
CA THR A 343 0.43 8.37 6.20
C THR A 343 -0.84 7.54 6.23
N ASP A 344 -1.05 6.69 5.23
CA ASP A 344 -2.27 5.91 5.00
C ASP A 344 -2.10 4.40 5.26
N VAL A 345 -0.92 4.03 5.83
CA VAL A 345 -0.63 2.68 6.38
C VAL A 345 -0.59 1.56 5.34
N ASP A 346 -0.43 1.87 4.07
CA ASP A 346 -0.21 0.84 3.05
C ASP A 346 1.26 0.43 2.95
N ARG A 347 2.17 1.13 3.68
CA ARG A 347 3.58 0.80 3.82
C ARG A 347 3.99 0.72 5.28
N SER A 348 4.95 -0.18 5.55
CA SER A 348 5.61 -0.24 6.85
C SER A 348 7.10 -0.56 6.73
N ALA A 349 7.82 -0.24 7.78
CA ALA A 349 9.16 -0.72 8.06
C ALA A 349 9.27 -1.09 9.53
N VAL A 350 10.29 -1.84 9.92
CA VAL A 350 10.51 -2.19 11.32
C VAL A 350 11.93 -1.87 11.75
N ILE A 351 12.11 -1.72 13.07
CA ILE A 351 13.38 -1.48 13.74
C ILE A 351 13.55 -2.63 14.73
N ASP A 352 14.70 -3.28 14.78
CA ASP A 352 14.96 -4.28 15.80
C ASP A 352 15.38 -3.66 17.15
N ALA A 353 15.47 -4.50 18.19
CA ALA A 353 15.87 -4.08 19.54
C ALA A 353 17.26 -3.42 19.62
N SER A 354 18.12 -3.62 18.62
CA SER A 354 19.45 -2.98 18.54
C SER A 354 19.42 -1.62 17.83
N GLY A 355 18.24 -1.18 17.34
CA GLY A 355 18.07 0.05 16.57
C GLY A 355 18.37 -0.09 15.08
N VAL A 356 18.53 -1.31 14.58
CA VAL A 356 18.79 -1.57 13.16
C VAL A 356 17.49 -1.54 12.40
N ALA A 357 17.45 -0.73 11.35
CA ALA A 357 16.29 -0.59 10.47
C ALA A 357 16.17 -1.76 9.49
N PHE A 358 14.95 -2.24 9.32
CA PHE A 358 14.53 -3.19 8.29
C PHE A 358 13.53 -2.48 7.39
N ASN A 359 14.04 -1.85 6.37
CA ASN A 359 13.33 -1.27 5.24
C ASN A 359 13.96 -1.76 3.95
N ARG A 360 13.38 -1.44 2.79
CA ARG A 360 13.91 -1.79 1.47
C ARG A 360 14.25 -3.29 1.37
N ASN A 361 15.43 -3.66 0.89
CA ASN A 361 15.85 -5.06 0.72
C ASN A 361 15.81 -5.88 2.02
N ARG A 362 16.08 -5.28 3.19
CA ARG A 362 16.01 -5.97 4.48
C ARG A 362 14.59 -6.33 4.88
N LEU A 363 13.62 -5.44 4.64
CA LEU A 363 12.20 -5.73 4.89
C LEU A 363 11.71 -6.87 4.00
N ILE A 364 12.07 -6.81 2.72
CA ILE A 364 11.73 -7.87 1.76
C ILE A 364 12.32 -9.21 2.18
N ALA A 365 13.60 -9.23 2.57
CA ALA A 365 14.29 -10.44 3.02
C ALA A 365 13.63 -11.02 4.28
N LEU A 366 13.25 -10.17 5.26
CA LEU A 366 12.58 -10.59 6.48
C LEU A 366 11.23 -11.25 6.19
N LEU A 367 10.39 -10.58 5.40
CA LEU A 367 9.08 -11.10 5.02
C LEU A 367 9.20 -12.34 4.13
N ALA A 368 10.17 -12.38 3.21
CA ALA A 368 10.44 -13.56 2.41
C ALA A 368 10.86 -14.76 3.27
N ALA A 369 11.69 -14.55 4.30
CA ALA A 369 12.09 -15.62 5.22
C ALA A 369 10.87 -16.18 5.99
N ILE A 370 9.95 -15.31 6.44
CA ILE A 370 8.71 -15.72 7.12
C ILE A 370 7.80 -16.49 6.15
N VAL A 371 7.52 -15.90 5.00
CA VAL A 371 6.59 -16.49 4.00
C VAL A 371 7.12 -17.79 3.43
N LEU A 372 8.41 -17.92 3.16
CA LEU A 372 8.99 -19.16 2.63
C LEU A 372 9.06 -20.27 3.67
N ALA A 373 9.11 -19.95 4.97
CA ALA A 373 8.95 -20.95 6.03
C ALA A 373 7.51 -21.50 6.10
N GLU A 374 6.51 -20.67 5.84
CA GLU A 374 5.09 -21.05 5.78
C GLU A 374 4.71 -21.71 4.44
N HIS A 375 5.28 -21.24 3.34
CA HIS A 375 4.96 -21.62 1.95
C HIS A 375 6.23 -21.95 1.14
N PRO A 376 6.89 -23.08 1.40
CA PRO A 376 8.11 -23.47 0.68
C PRO A 376 7.90 -23.53 -0.84
N GLY A 377 8.86 -23.03 -1.60
CA GLY A 377 8.79 -23.02 -3.07
C GLY A 377 7.99 -21.87 -3.68
N SER A 378 7.41 -20.98 -2.86
CA SER A 378 6.69 -19.81 -3.34
C SER A 378 7.59 -18.86 -4.12
N THR A 379 7.02 -18.20 -5.14
CA THR A 379 7.64 -17.06 -5.81
C THR A 379 7.44 -15.80 -4.98
N VAL A 380 8.50 -15.02 -4.81
CA VAL A 380 8.47 -13.65 -4.27
C VAL A 380 8.62 -12.68 -5.44
N VAL A 381 7.60 -11.88 -5.69
CA VAL A 381 7.65 -10.83 -6.73
C VAL A 381 8.08 -9.53 -6.10
N THR A 382 9.09 -8.88 -6.67
CA THR A 382 9.61 -7.60 -6.18
C THR A 382 9.70 -6.58 -7.30
N ASP A 383 9.98 -5.32 -6.94
CA ASP A 383 10.30 -4.28 -7.91
C ASP A 383 11.69 -4.48 -8.54
N SER A 384 11.97 -3.71 -9.58
CA SER A 384 13.15 -3.86 -10.45
C SER A 384 14.49 -3.50 -9.79
N VAL A 385 14.46 -2.71 -8.69
CA VAL A 385 15.67 -2.15 -8.04
C VAL A 385 16.19 -2.99 -6.87
N THR A 386 15.63 -4.17 -6.65
CA THR A 386 16.08 -5.07 -5.57
C THR A 386 17.47 -5.66 -5.82
N SER A 387 18.20 -5.94 -4.73
CA SER A 387 19.58 -6.37 -4.77
C SER A 387 19.79 -7.80 -5.31
N ASP A 388 20.98 -8.09 -5.80
CA ASP A 388 21.35 -9.45 -6.17
C ASP A 388 21.56 -10.34 -4.94
N GLY A 389 21.98 -9.74 -3.81
CA GLY A 389 22.05 -10.43 -2.53
C GLY A 389 20.69 -10.90 -2.02
N LEU A 390 19.63 -10.08 -2.23
CA LEU A 390 18.26 -10.48 -1.91
C LEU A 390 17.80 -11.66 -2.77
N ALA A 391 18.09 -11.66 -4.07
CA ALA A 391 17.76 -12.78 -4.95
C ALA A 391 18.39 -14.08 -4.45
N ALA A 392 19.69 -14.07 -4.18
CA ALA A 392 20.41 -15.23 -3.65
C ALA A 392 19.86 -15.69 -2.28
N PHE A 393 19.43 -14.73 -1.43
CA PHE A 393 18.83 -15.04 -0.13
C PHE A 393 17.49 -15.77 -0.25
N ILE A 394 16.61 -15.34 -1.15
CA ILE A 394 15.31 -15.96 -1.43
C ILE A 394 15.52 -17.38 -2.00
N GLU A 395 16.42 -17.52 -2.98
CA GLU A 395 16.73 -18.80 -3.62
C GLU A 395 17.35 -19.80 -2.64
N ALA A 396 18.26 -19.35 -1.75
CA ALA A 396 18.85 -20.20 -0.70
C ALA A 396 17.81 -20.76 0.29
N ARG A 397 16.64 -20.10 0.43
CA ARG A 397 15.50 -20.56 1.24
C ARG A 397 14.49 -21.40 0.45
N GLY A 398 14.86 -21.81 -0.77
CA GLY A 398 14.02 -22.64 -1.63
C GLY A 398 12.86 -21.87 -2.28
N GLY A 399 12.85 -20.55 -2.22
CA GLY A 399 11.93 -19.71 -2.96
C GLY A 399 12.38 -19.42 -4.38
N LYS A 400 11.50 -18.80 -5.16
CA LYS A 400 11.82 -18.22 -6.47
C LYS A 400 11.74 -16.71 -6.36
N HIS A 401 12.67 -16.00 -7.01
CA HIS A 401 12.65 -14.54 -7.04
C HIS A 401 12.34 -14.02 -8.44
N LEU A 402 11.33 -13.13 -8.54
CA LEU A 402 11.00 -12.44 -9.79
C LEU A 402 11.03 -10.93 -9.58
N ARG A 403 12.01 -10.24 -10.19
CA ARG A 403 12.01 -8.78 -10.30
C ARG A 403 11.06 -8.36 -11.41
N TYR A 404 10.18 -7.40 -11.10
CA TYR A 404 9.19 -6.88 -12.05
C TYR A 404 9.23 -5.35 -12.08
N MET A 405 8.35 -4.72 -12.85
CA MET A 405 8.25 -3.26 -12.93
C MET A 405 7.83 -2.65 -11.59
N ARG A 406 8.43 -1.51 -11.23
CA ARG A 406 8.01 -0.72 -10.06
C ARG A 406 6.55 -0.29 -10.16
N GLY A 407 5.96 -0.07 -8.98
CA GLY A 407 4.58 0.27 -8.74
C GLY A 407 3.85 -0.88 -8.08
N TYR A 408 3.30 -0.61 -6.89
CA TYR A 408 2.67 -1.63 -6.05
C TYR A 408 1.68 -2.49 -6.84
N LYS A 409 0.85 -1.86 -7.68
CA LYS A 409 -0.11 -2.60 -8.52
C LYS A 409 0.57 -3.51 -9.55
N ASN A 410 1.71 -3.10 -10.12
CA ASN A 410 2.43 -3.94 -11.08
C ASN A 410 2.93 -5.24 -10.44
N VAL A 411 3.55 -5.15 -9.24
CA VAL A 411 4.05 -6.34 -8.55
C VAL A 411 2.92 -7.23 -8.04
N ILE A 412 1.82 -6.65 -7.57
CA ILE A 412 0.62 -7.38 -7.13
C ILE A 412 -0.03 -8.11 -8.29
N ASP A 413 -0.31 -7.43 -9.40
CA ASP A 413 -0.93 -8.03 -10.57
C ASP A 413 -0.05 -9.13 -11.17
N LYS A 414 1.28 -8.96 -11.14
CA LYS A 414 2.21 -10.00 -11.59
C LYS A 414 2.14 -11.24 -10.69
N GLY A 415 2.11 -11.06 -9.37
CA GLY A 415 1.96 -12.17 -8.42
C GLY A 415 0.64 -12.92 -8.58
N ARG A 416 -0.46 -12.18 -8.74
CA ARG A 416 -1.80 -12.76 -9.04
C ARG A 416 -1.80 -13.55 -10.34
N ALA A 417 -1.13 -13.03 -11.39
CA ALA A 417 -1.03 -13.72 -12.67
C ALA A 417 -0.21 -15.02 -12.59
N LEU A 418 0.88 -15.04 -11.80
CA LEU A 418 1.66 -16.25 -11.54
C LEU A 418 0.81 -17.29 -10.80
N ASP A 419 0.13 -16.88 -9.74
CA ASP A 419 -0.72 -17.77 -8.95
C ASP A 419 -1.85 -18.36 -9.80
N ALA A 420 -2.49 -17.57 -10.65
CA ALA A 420 -3.51 -18.03 -11.60
C ALA A 420 -2.94 -19.00 -12.64
N ALA A 421 -1.64 -18.90 -12.97
CA ALA A 421 -0.95 -19.82 -13.87
C ALA A 421 -0.44 -21.10 -13.16
N GLY A 422 -0.71 -21.26 -11.85
CA GLY A 422 -0.29 -22.41 -11.06
C GLY A 422 1.12 -22.29 -10.48
N GLU A 423 1.74 -21.11 -10.53
CA GLU A 423 2.99 -20.79 -9.86
C GLU A 423 2.69 -20.07 -8.54
N PRO A 424 2.80 -20.73 -7.36
CA PRO A 424 2.44 -20.12 -6.09
C PRO A 424 3.20 -18.83 -5.84
N CYS A 425 2.47 -17.74 -5.53
CA CYS A 425 3.04 -16.46 -5.17
C CYS A 425 2.33 -15.93 -3.92
N HIS A 426 3.01 -15.96 -2.78
CA HIS A 426 2.45 -15.56 -1.49
C HIS A 426 2.93 -14.18 -1.02
N LEU A 427 3.96 -13.61 -1.66
CA LEU A 427 4.51 -12.29 -1.31
C LEU A 427 4.81 -11.48 -2.57
N MET A 428 4.21 -10.31 -2.65
CA MET A 428 4.45 -9.27 -3.64
C MET A 428 4.85 -8.01 -2.89
N ILE A 429 6.09 -7.52 -3.06
CA ILE A 429 6.62 -6.47 -2.21
C ILE A 429 7.63 -5.59 -2.95
N GLU A 430 7.61 -4.29 -2.64
CA GLU A 430 8.53 -3.30 -3.19
C GLU A 430 9.55 -2.80 -2.15
N THR A 431 10.66 -2.25 -2.66
CA THR A 431 11.65 -1.55 -1.81
C THR A 431 11.08 -0.33 -1.10
N SER A 432 9.96 0.22 -1.57
CA SER A 432 9.23 1.33 -0.94
C SER A 432 8.52 0.97 0.37
N GLY A 433 8.37 -0.33 0.67
CA GLY A 433 7.62 -0.83 1.82
C GLY A 433 6.18 -1.22 1.51
N HIS A 434 5.70 -0.96 0.28
CA HIS A 434 4.44 -1.53 -0.18
C HIS A 434 4.56 -3.04 -0.27
N GLY A 435 3.60 -3.77 0.27
CA GLY A 435 3.64 -5.22 0.18
C GLY A 435 2.30 -5.87 0.41
N ALA A 436 2.03 -6.87 -0.39
CA ALA A 436 0.80 -7.63 -0.40
C ALA A 436 1.08 -9.12 -0.18
N MET A 437 0.20 -9.75 0.57
CA MET A 437 0.23 -11.20 0.77
C MET A 437 -1.03 -11.86 0.22
N LYS A 438 -0.89 -13.05 -0.35
CA LYS A 438 -2.01 -13.79 -0.93
C LYS A 438 -3.12 -14.04 0.07
N GLU A 439 -2.79 -14.39 1.30
CA GLU A 439 -3.74 -14.64 2.38
C GLU A 439 -4.46 -13.38 2.87
N ASN A 440 -3.97 -12.18 2.55
CA ASN A 440 -4.62 -10.89 2.80
C ASN A 440 -5.18 -10.30 1.49
N TYR A 441 -5.92 -11.09 0.72
CA TYR A 441 -6.59 -10.69 -0.54
C TYR A 441 -5.67 -10.10 -1.60
N ASN A 442 -4.36 -10.33 -1.54
CA ASN A 442 -3.34 -9.62 -2.33
C ASN A 442 -3.44 -8.10 -2.17
N LEU A 443 -3.76 -7.64 -0.96
CA LEU A 443 -3.88 -6.25 -0.61
C LEU A 443 -2.54 -5.68 -0.17
N ASP A 444 -2.23 -4.48 -0.64
CA ASP A 444 -1.13 -3.66 -0.17
C ASP A 444 -1.46 -3.12 1.24
N ASP A 445 -0.78 -3.66 2.26
CA ASP A 445 -1.19 -3.50 3.66
C ASP A 445 0.01 -3.52 4.62
N GLY A 446 0.50 -2.32 4.97
CA GLY A 446 1.63 -2.16 5.88
C GLY A 446 1.35 -2.67 7.30
N ALA A 447 0.11 -2.56 7.78
CA ALA A 447 -0.26 -3.06 9.11
C ALA A 447 -0.27 -4.60 9.14
N TYR A 448 -0.75 -5.25 8.09
CA TYR A 448 -0.70 -6.70 7.96
C TYR A 448 0.75 -7.23 7.92
N LEU A 449 1.63 -6.56 7.15
CA LEU A 449 3.06 -6.90 7.13
C LEU A 449 3.68 -6.78 8.52
N ALA A 450 3.38 -5.71 9.25
CA ALA A 450 3.83 -5.52 10.63
C ALA A 450 3.31 -6.63 11.54
N VAL A 451 2.05 -7.05 11.41
CA VAL A 451 1.45 -8.18 12.16
C VAL A 451 2.24 -9.47 11.92
N LYS A 452 2.58 -9.81 10.67
CA LYS A 452 3.37 -11.01 10.35
C LYS A 452 4.74 -10.99 11.04
N ILE A 453 5.41 -9.83 11.02
CA ILE A 453 6.71 -9.66 11.67
C ILE A 453 6.58 -9.74 13.20
N ILE A 454 5.54 -9.14 13.79
CA ILE A 454 5.28 -9.20 15.23
C ILE A 454 5.04 -10.63 15.69
N ILE A 455 4.21 -11.39 14.97
CA ILE A 455 3.95 -12.82 15.26
C ILE A 455 5.27 -13.59 15.30
N GLU A 456 6.12 -13.43 14.29
CA GLU A 456 7.42 -14.11 14.24
C GLU A 456 8.36 -13.66 15.37
N ALA A 457 8.42 -12.34 15.65
CA ALA A 457 9.23 -11.80 16.74
C ALA A 457 8.85 -12.39 18.09
N VAL A 458 7.53 -12.47 18.37
CA VAL A 458 7.02 -13.04 19.64
C VAL A 458 7.27 -14.54 19.72
N ARG A 459 7.03 -15.29 18.64
CA ARG A 459 7.32 -16.73 18.59
C ARG A 459 8.78 -17.02 18.88
N ARG A 460 9.71 -16.28 18.28
CA ARG A 460 11.15 -16.42 18.49
C ARG A 460 11.55 -16.11 19.92
N LYS A 461 11.06 -15.01 20.49
CA LYS A 461 11.32 -14.63 21.90
C LYS A 461 10.81 -15.70 22.86
N ASN A 462 9.59 -16.21 22.65
CA ASN A 462 9.00 -17.27 23.48
C ASN A 462 9.78 -18.60 23.39
N ALA A 463 10.39 -18.88 22.25
CA ALA A 463 11.27 -20.03 22.06
C ALA A 463 12.69 -19.83 22.63
N GLY A 464 12.97 -18.69 23.29
CA GLY A 464 14.31 -18.36 23.79
C GLY A 464 15.31 -17.98 22.69
N GLY A 465 14.82 -17.69 21.48
CA GLY A 465 15.62 -17.27 20.34
C GLY A 465 16.01 -15.80 20.42
N LYS A 466 16.89 -15.40 19.51
CA LYS A 466 17.23 -13.99 19.29
C LYS A 466 16.13 -13.28 18.49
N GLY A 467 16.27 -11.96 18.29
CA GLY A 467 15.31 -11.14 17.55
C GLY A 467 15.17 -11.53 16.05
N VAL A 468 14.28 -10.84 15.35
CA VAL A 468 14.02 -11.08 13.92
C VAL A 468 15.24 -10.82 13.02
N GLY A 469 16.19 -10.00 13.48
CA GLY A 469 17.45 -9.74 12.77
C GLY A 469 18.27 -10.99 12.46
N ASP A 470 18.20 -12.02 13.30
CA ASP A 470 18.91 -13.27 13.06
C ASP A 470 18.45 -14.01 11.80
N LEU A 471 17.19 -13.76 11.35
CA LEU A 471 16.69 -14.32 10.10
C LEU A 471 17.45 -13.84 8.87
N LEU A 472 18.17 -12.71 8.99
CA LEU A 472 18.93 -12.08 7.91
C LEU A 472 20.45 -12.28 8.03
N SER A 473 20.91 -13.16 8.93
CA SER A 473 22.36 -13.36 9.18
C SER A 473 23.17 -13.79 7.94
N ASP A 474 22.52 -14.37 6.96
CA ASP A 474 23.09 -14.81 5.70
C ASP A 474 22.71 -13.90 4.49
N LEU A 475 21.99 -12.80 4.75
CA LEU A 475 21.72 -11.79 3.72
C LEU A 475 23.02 -11.07 3.36
N ARG A 476 23.43 -11.20 2.11
CA ARG A 476 24.54 -10.42 1.59
C ARG A 476 24.06 -9.04 1.13
N GLU A 477 24.54 -8.02 1.80
CA GLU A 477 24.21 -6.65 1.46
C GLU A 477 25.32 -6.04 0.58
N PRO A 478 24.97 -5.11 -0.33
CA PRO A 478 25.97 -4.39 -1.10
C PRO A 478 26.84 -3.54 -0.18
N LEU A 479 28.08 -3.26 -0.58
CA LEU A 479 28.95 -2.32 0.13
C LEU A 479 28.63 -0.88 -0.22
N GLU A 480 28.05 -0.64 -1.39
CA GLU A 480 27.65 0.67 -1.88
C GLU A 480 26.38 0.58 -2.71
N GLU A 481 25.51 1.57 -2.56
CA GLU A 481 24.34 1.81 -3.40
C GLU A 481 24.20 3.30 -3.70
N ALA A 482 23.63 3.65 -4.85
CA ALA A 482 23.27 5.02 -5.19
C ALA A 482 22.10 5.07 -6.18
N GLU A 483 21.34 6.15 -6.09
CA GLU A 483 20.35 6.55 -7.09
C GLU A 483 20.70 7.92 -7.66
N ALA A 484 20.66 8.05 -8.97
CA ALA A 484 20.82 9.32 -9.66
C ALA A 484 19.63 9.57 -10.60
N ARG A 485 19.07 10.78 -10.54
CA ARG A 485 17.92 11.19 -11.36
C ARG A 485 18.40 12.09 -12.49
N LEU A 486 18.27 11.61 -13.72
CA LEU A 486 18.61 12.32 -14.94
C LEU A 486 17.37 13.09 -15.41
N LYS A 487 17.36 14.41 -15.28
CA LYS A 487 16.23 15.25 -15.68
C LYS A 487 16.17 15.36 -17.20
N ILE A 488 14.99 15.17 -17.76
CA ILE A 488 14.72 15.31 -19.20
C ILE A 488 14.00 16.65 -19.41
N GLN A 489 14.60 17.53 -20.23
CA GLN A 489 14.07 18.87 -20.49
C GLN A 489 13.15 18.91 -21.72
N SER A 490 13.11 17.84 -22.51
CA SER A 490 12.24 17.69 -23.66
C SER A 490 10.77 17.61 -23.25
N GLU A 491 9.86 18.25 -24.00
CA GLU A 491 8.42 18.10 -23.84
C GLU A 491 7.97 16.64 -24.04
N ASP A 492 8.57 15.93 -25.00
CA ASP A 492 8.39 14.49 -25.19
C ASP A 492 9.44 13.68 -24.42
N PHE A 493 9.38 13.83 -23.09
CA PHE A 493 10.31 13.14 -22.21
C PHE A 493 10.21 11.61 -22.28
N LYS A 494 9.04 11.07 -22.67
CA LYS A 494 8.85 9.63 -22.79
C LYS A 494 9.65 9.06 -23.95
N THR A 495 9.60 9.69 -25.12
CA THR A 495 10.40 9.28 -26.28
C THR A 495 11.88 9.46 -26.02
N THR A 496 12.30 10.58 -25.41
CA THR A 496 13.71 10.82 -25.05
C THR A 496 14.23 9.77 -24.08
N GLY A 497 13.48 9.47 -23.01
CA GLY A 497 13.86 8.45 -22.04
C GLY A 497 13.95 7.04 -22.65
N ALA A 498 13.00 6.67 -23.49
CA ALA A 498 13.04 5.38 -24.20
C ALA A 498 14.23 5.27 -25.15
N ARG A 499 14.59 6.36 -25.86
CA ARG A 499 15.80 6.41 -26.71
C ARG A 499 17.08 6.23 -25.89
N LEU A 500 17.17 6.84 -24.70
CA LEU A 500 18.34 6.71 -23.83
C LEU A 500 18.50 5.28 -23.30
N VAL A 501 17.40 4.65 -22.85
CA VAL A 501 17.41 3.24 -22.40
C VAL A 501 17.86 2.32 -23.55
N ARG A 502 17.34 2.53 -24.75
CA ARG A 502 17.70 1.75 -25.93
C ARG A 502 19.16 1.95 -26.34
N ALA A 503 19.68 3.18 -26.28
CA ALA A 503 21.10 3.45 -26.56
C ALA A 503 22.02 2.71 -25.59
N LEU A 504 21.64 2.59 -24.30
CA LEU A 504 22.37 1.78 -23.33
C LEU A 504 22.33 0.29 -23.68
N GLU A 505 21.15 -0.23 -24.03
CA GLU A 505 21.01 -1.63 -24.47
C GLU A 505 21.91 -1.94 -25.65
N GLU A 506 21.87 -1.12 -26.70
CA GLU A 506 22.69 -1.27 -27.90
C GLU A 506 24.19 -1.22 -27.57
N GLU A 507 24.61 -0.38 -26.61
CA GLU A 507 26.00 -0.27 -26.18
C GLU A 507 26.47 -1.51 -25.43
N VAL A 508 25.70 -1.99 -24.47
CA VAL A 508 26.05 -3.18 -23.67
C VAL A 508 26.10 -4.44 -24.53
N LEU A 509 25.25 -4.54 -25.54
CA LEU A 509 25.24 -5.67 -26.47
C LEU A 509 26.47 -5.75 -27.38
N LYS A 510 27.29 -4.68 -27.48
CA LYS A 510 28.60 -4.73 -28.19
C LYS A 510 29.65 -5.55 -27.45
N GLY A 511 29.41 -5.89 -26.16
CA GLY A 511 30.36 -6.65 -25.35
C GLY A 511 31.72 -5.99 -25.24
N ASP A 512 32.80 -6.73 -25.49
CA ASP A 512 34.21 -6.25 -25.39
C ASP A 512 34.53 -5.05 -26.30
N ALA A 513 33.73 -4.82 -27.35
CA ALA A 513 33.90 -3.68 -28.25
C ALA A 513 33.17 -2.41 -27.75
N GLY A 514 32.35 -2.49 -26.72
CA GLY A 514 31.59 -1.39 -26.18
C GLY A 514 32.28 -0.64 -25.05
N ALA A 515 31.62 0.44 -24.59
CA ALA A 515 32.11 1.24 -23.46
C ALA A 515 32.07 0.50 -22.12
N PHE A 516 31.29 -0.59 -22.03
CA PHE A 516 31.07 -1.39 -20.83
C PHE A 516 31.57 -2.83 -21.02
N SER A 517 32.86 -3.00 -21.31
CA SER A 517 33.49 -4.29 -21.66
C SER A 517 33.40 -5.37 -20.55
N ASN A 518 33.27 -4.94 -19.28
CA ASN A 518 33.07 -5.83 -18.12
C ASN A 518 31.59 -6.00 -17.72
N ALA A 519 30.68 -5.56 -18.56
CA ALA A 519 29.23 -5.59 -18.28
C ALA A 519 28.49 -6.59 -19.18
N SER A 520 27.42 -7.15 -18.66
CA SER A 520 26.55 -8.07 -19.38
C SER A 520 25.08 -7.79 -19.06
N PRO A 521 24.16 -8.02 -20.01
CA PRO A 521 22.73 -7.90 -19.74
C PRO A 521 22.29 -8.98 -18.73
N VAL A 522 21.31 -8.65 -17.87
CA VAL A 522 20.64 -9.67 -17.06
C VAL A 522 19.68 -10.48 -17.94
N ALA A 523 19.49 -11.76 -17.60
CA ALA A 523 18.71 -12.68 -18.43
C ALA A 523 17.22 -12.29 -18.54
N VAL A 524 16.66 -11.64 -17.52
CA VAL A 524 15.26 -11.19 -17.48
C VAL A 524 15.22 -9.74 -17.04
N ASN A 525 14.63 -8.91 -17.89
CA ASN A 525 14.52 -7.47 -17.69
C ASN A 525 13.09 -7.03 -18.02
N HIS A 526 12.33 -6.60 -17.02
CA HIS A 526 10.93 -6.18 -17.20
C HIS A 526 10.75 -4.66 -17.19
N GLU A 527 11.73 -3.91 -16.70
CA GLU A 527 11.69 -2.46 -16.62
C GLU A 527 13.07 -1.87 -16.93
N GLY A 528 13.12 -0.89 -17.84
CA GLY A 528 14.37 -0.25 -18.22
C GLY A 528 15.41 -1.24 -18.75
N TYR A 529 16.67 -0.99 -18.45
CA TYR A 529 17.76 -1.89 -18.83
C TYR A 529 18.71 -2.10 -17.65
N ARG A 530 18.71 -3.30 -17.06
CA ARG A 530 19.60 -3.71 -15.96
C ARG A 530 20.82 -4.41 -16.51
N VAL A 531 21.95 -3.99 -16.02
CA VAL A 531 23.27 -4.46 -16.45
C VAL A 531 24.02 -4.99 -15.24
N ARG A 532 24.58 -6.20 -15.37
CA ARG A 532 25.50 -6.77 -14.39
C ARG A 532 26.93 -6.42 -14.77
N VAL A 533 27.73 -6.01 -13.80
CA VAL A 533 29.12 -5.58 -13.96
C VAL A 533 30.04 -6.52 -13.19
N ASP A 534 31.05 -7.10 -13.88
CA ASP A 534 32.10 -7.87 -13.22
C ASP A 534 33.16 -6.88 -12.68
N GLU A 535 33.23 -6.80 -11.34
CA GLU A 535 34.16 -5.89 -10.64
C GLU A 535 35.50 -6.57 -10.33
N GLY A 536 35.69 -7.80 -10.80
CA GLY A 536 36.89 -8.61 -10.59
C GLY A 536 36.95 -9.25 -9.18
N GLY A 537 37.70 -10.35 -9.09
CA GLY A 537 37.87 -11.09 -7.83
C GLY A 537 36.62 -11.80 -7.36
N GLY A 538 35.68 -12.13 -8.25
CA GLY A 538 34.41 -12.78 -7.94
C GLY A 538 33.37 -11.84 -7.31
N LYS A 539 33.57 -10.53 -7.42
CA LYS A 539 32.65 -9.48 -6.98
C LYS A 539 31.89 -8.93 -8.15
N PHE A 540 30.67 -8.53 -7.91
CA PHE A 540 29.76 -8.01 -8.92
C PHE A 540 29.10 -6.72 -8.45
N GLY A 541 28.79 -5.87 -9.40
CA GLY A 541 27.89 -4.76 -9.26
C GLY A 541 26.81 -4.82 -10.32
N TRP A 542 25.88 -3.92 -10.24
CA TRP A 542 24.89 -3.71 -11.29
C TRP A 542 24.47 -2.24 -11.35
N PHE A 543 23.96 -1.84 -12.49
CA PHE A 543 23.20 -0.61 -12.61
C PHE A 543 21.95 -0.85 -13.46
N LEU A 544 20.91 -0.06 -13.19
CA LEU A 544 19.63 -0.10 -13.91
C LEU A 544 19.28 1.31 -14.35
N LEU A 545 19.18 1.51 -15.65
CA LEU A 545 18.61 2.72 -16.22
C LEU A 545 17.14 2.47 -16.56
N ARG A 546 16.24 3.21 -15.96
CA ARG A 546 14.81 3.13 -16.21
C ARG A 546 14.17 4.50 -16.33
N GLN A 547 13.09 4.58 -17.08
CA GLN A 547 12.30 5.79 -17.20
C GLN A 547 11.30 5.90 -16.04
N SER A 548 11.11 7.10 -15.48
CA SER A 548 10.00 7.35 -14.55
C SER A 548 8.65 7.25 -15.27
N LEU A 549 7.66 6.69 -14.58
CA LEU A 549 6.29 6.61 -15.12
C LEU A 549 5.60 7.98 -15.13
N HIS A 550 5.96 8.87 -14.22
CA HIS A 550 5.22 10.10 -13.91
C HIS A 550 6.04 11.37 -14.18
N ASP A 551 7.32 11.33 -13.91
CA ASP A 551 8.18 12.51 -13.94
C ASP A 551 9.05 12.54 -15.20
N PRO A 552 9.46 13.73 -15.70
CA PRO A 552 10.35 13.87 -16.83
C PRO A 552 11.81 13.53 -16.43
N VAL A 553 12.03 12.30 -15.95
CA VAL A 553 13.33 11.81 -15.51
C VAL A 553 13.58 10.37 -15.96
N CYS A 554 14.84 10.04 -16.25
CA CYS A 554 15.33 8.67 -16.13
C CYS A 554 16.02 8.49 -14.78
N VAL A 555 15.82 7.32 -14.17
CA VAL A 555 16.43 6.97 -12.89
C VAL A 555 17.51 5.93 -13.14
N LEU A 556 18.69 6.18 -12.60
CA LEU A 556 19.82 5.29 -12.66
C LEU A 556 20.16 4.81 -11.26
N ASN A 557 19.91 3.52 -11.00
CA ASN A 557 20.23 2.88 -9.74
C ASN A 557 21.52 2.09 -9.88
N PHE A 558 22.35 2.11 -8.84
CA PHE A 558 23.61 1.38 -8.76
C PHE A 558 23.70 0.57 -7.48
N GLU A 559 24.38 -0.56 -7.56
CA GLU A 559 24.77 -1.38 -6.41
C GLU A 559 26.13 -2.03 -6.68
N SER A 560 26.99 -2.13 -5.66
CA SER A 560 28.32 -2.72 -5.77
C SER A 560 28.70 -3.54 -4.53
N GLU A 561 29.29 -4.71 -4.76
CA GLU A 561 29.95 -5.53 -3.74
C GLU A 561 31.40 -5.06 -3.44
N LYS A 562 31.83 -3.94 -4.04
CA LYS A 562 33.18 -3.40 -3.91
C LYS A 562 33.14 -1.92 -3.50
N ARG A 563 33.98 -1.54 -2.54
CA ARG A 563 34.16 -0.13 -2.20
C ARG A 563 34.71 0.66 -3.36
N GLY A 564 34.09 1.78 -3.72
CA GLY A 564 34.38 2.60 -4.89
C GLY A 564 33.81 2.06 -6.20
N GLY A 565 33.09 0.93 -6.19
CA GLY A 565 32.52 0.32 -7.39
C GLY A 565 31.40 1.15 -8.00
N VAL A 566 30.51 1.70 -7.18
CA VAL A 566 29.47 2.64 -7.65
C VAL A 566 30.08 3.85 -8.35
N LYS A 567 31.16 4.42 -7.78
CA LYS A 567 31.87 5.54 -8.38
C LYS A 567 32.49 5.17 -9.75
N VAL A 568 33.03 3.97 -9.88
CA VAL A 568 33.60 3.49 -11.17
C VAL A 568 32.47 3.36 -12.20
N MET A 569 31.39 2.66 -11.89
CA MET A 569 30.24 2.52 -12.80
C MET A 569 29.66 3.87 -13.23
N ALA A 570 29.50 4.81 -12.28
CA ALA A 570 28.99 6.15 -12.58
C ALA A 570 29.92 6.94 -13.52
N ARG A 571 31.26 6.77 -13.39
CA ARG A 571 32.24 7.38 -14.29
C ARG A 571 32.16 6.78 -15.69
N GLU A 572 32.10 5.46 -15.83
CA GLU A 572 31.95 4.78 -17.10
C GLU A 572 30.66 5.20 -17.80
N PHE A 573 29.53 5.23 -17.05
CA PHE A 573 28.27 5.72 -17.57
C PHE A 573 28.37 7.17 -18.05
N THR A 574 28.97 8.06 -17.27
CA THR A 574 29.15 9.47 -17.65
C THR A 574 30.00 9.63 -18.91
N LYS A 575 31.12 8.87 -19.00
CA LYS A 575 31.99 8.89 -20.16
C LYS A 575 31.28 8.39 -21.43
N TRP A 576 30.50 7.33 -21.31
CA TRP A 576 29.69 6.84 -22.42
C TRP A 576 28.61 7.87 -22.82
N PHE A 577 27.90 8.43 -21.84
CA PHE A 577 26.85 9.42 -22.10
C PHE A 577 27.40 10.67 -22.82
N ASP A 578 28.59 11.15 -22.44
CA ASP A 578 29.21 12.34 -23.04
C ASP A 578 29.57 12.14 -24.53
N ALA A 579 29.65 10.90 -24.99
CA ALA A 579 29.83 10.56 -26.40
C ALA A 579 28.51 10.52 -27.19
N LEU A 580 27.38 10.66 -26.52
CA LEU A 580 26.03 10.64 -27.13
C LEU A 580 25.49 12.07 -27.36
N ALA A 581 24.63 12.22 -28.34
CA ALA A 581 23.94 13.49 -28.62
C ALA A 581 22.60 13.59 -27.89
N PHE A 582 22.61 13.68 -26.54
CA PHE A 582 21.44 13.91 -25.71
C PHE A 582 21.56 15.25 -24.99
N GLU A 583 21.34 16.34 -25.72
CA GLU A 583 21.46 17.71 -25.20
C GLU A 583 20.36 18.07 -24.20
N ASP A 584 19.22 17.37 -24.25
CA ASP A 584 18.02 17.58 -23.44
C ASP A 584 17.96 16.71 -22.16
N VAL A 585 19.06 16.03 -21.80
CA VAL A 585 19.16 15.19 -20.59
C VAL A 585 20.25 15.70 -19.66
N ASP A 586 19.85 16.13 -18.45
CA ASP A 586 20.80 16.55 -17.41
C ASP A 586 21.30 15.34 -16.59
N VAL A 587 22.59 15.07 -16.70
CA VAL A 587 23.31 13.99 -15.99
C VAL A 587 24.14 14.50 -14.80
N SER A 588 23.91 15.72 -14.34
CA SER A 588 24.65 16.32 -13.21
C SER A 588 24.61 15.45 -11.95
N ALA A 589 23.48 14.78 -11.68
CA ALA A 589 23.33 13.86 -10.56
C ALA A 589 24.28 12.64 -10.68
N VAL A 590 24.42 12.04 -11.87
CA VAL A 590 25.38 10.94 -12.09
C VAL A 590 26.82 11.42 -11.94
N ARG A 591 27.13 12.62 -12.45
CA ARG A 591 28.47 13.24 -12.29
C ARG A 591 28.81 13.49 -10.82
N ALA A 592 27.80 13.77 -9.97
CA ALA A 592 28.02 13.90 -8.53
C ALA A 592 28.39 12.55 -7.89
N VAL A 593 27.73 11.46 -8.27
CA VAL A 593 28.07 10.09 -7.83
C VAL A 593 29.46 9.67 -8.32
N ALA A 594 29.87 10.11 -9.51
CA ALA A 594 31.17 9.82 -10.12
C ALA A 594 32.37 10.53 -9.46
N LYS A 595 32.17 11.54 -8.62
CA LYS A 595 33.21 12.26 -7.86
C LYS A 595 33.70 11.48 -6.66
#